data_ce5be4704b3fd3406c4fa95c38c675e7
#
_entry.id   ce5be4704b3fd3406c4fa95c38c675e7
#
_cell.length_a   1.000
_cell.length_b   1.000
_cell.length_c   1.000
_cell.angle_alpha   90.00
_cell.angle_beta   90.00
_cell.angle_gamma   90.00
#
_symmetry.space_group_name_H-M   'P 1'
#
loop_
_entity.id
_entity.type
_entity.pdbx_description
1 polymer ?
#
loop_
_entity_poly.entity_id
_entity_poly.type
_entity_poly.pdbx_seq_one_letter_code
_entity_poly.pdbx_strand_id
1 'polypeptide(L)'
;IYNNYNNYIDEYELTNGYAVVDRNFSIVTANEPMYLFLGMSKHYSIMDAIHQVDIDDFIDVANSLRPGIKKSMCIRMRRIDNSYRWVIVDIEKKVIPNTDSSEYLELHISDVLVIRELNKKLQHQIKAFKNETDENKNFLITQPESAIKEFCIKNIEADNNCELSLIYLEVDNLEQFKATHTDDEFHRITYVIEDTILKAIDDRGLLGRLDDFKYTIAIKNINKEVKLRAFLEHIRTQISWHCKFIDPSYNIEFSIGIGRYPDNGKDLDLIKKKIQKAINMARSKGGNRYIIYKEFLHGEIEDYNK
;
A
#
# COMPACT_ATOMS: atom_id res chain seq x y z
N ILE A 1 -34.01 25.14 -11.37
CA ILE A 1 -34.08 24.68 -9.94
C ILE A 1 -33.13 23.50 -9.71
N TYR A 2 -32.64 22.81 -10.77
CA TYR A 2 -31.74 21.65 -10.64
C TYR A 2 -30.22 21.99 -10.53
N ASN A 3 -29.84 23.27 -10.76
CA ASN A 3 -28.42 23.67 -10.76
C ASN A 3 -27.87 24.08 -9.36
N ASN A 4 -28.72 24.20 -8.34
CA ASN A 4 -28.24 24.59 -7.01
C ASN A 4 -27.91 23.40 -6.08
N TYR A 5 -28.28 22.16 -6.45
CA TYR A 5 -27.97 20.98 -5.61
C TYR A 5 -26.52 20.49 -5.76
N ASN A 6 -25.89 20.73 -6.90
CA ASN A 6 -24.50 20.30 -7.10
C ASN A 6 -23.45 21.17 -6.39
N ASN A 7 -23.77 22.44 -6.09
CA ASN A 7 -22.84 23.32 -5.37
C ASN A 7 -22.86 23.12 -3.85
N TYR A 8 -23.94 22.55 -3.29
CA TYR A 8 -24.03 22.27 -1.86
C TYR A 8 -23.30 20.99 -1.42
N ILE A 9 -23.01 20.10 -2.35
CA ILE A 9 -22.30 18.84 -2.06
C ILE A 9 -20.80 19.07 -1.86
N ASP A 10 -20.24 20.08 -2.52
CA ASP A 10 -18.79 20.40 -2.44
C ASP A 10 -18.38 21.07 -1.11
N GLU A 11 -19.34 21.69 -0.37
CA GLU A 11 -19.03 22.34 0.91
C GLU A 11 -18.89 21.35 2.10
N TYR A 12 -19.35 20.10 1.96
CA TYR A 12 -19.34 19.09 3.01
C TYR A 12 -18.32 17.95 2.77
N GLU A 13 -17.37 18.16 1.88
CA GLU A 13 -16.31 17.21 1.64
C GLU A 13 -15.27 17.24 2.77
N LEU A 14 -15.07 16.10 3.43
CA LEU A 14 -14.11 15.99 4.53
C LEU A 14 -12.68 15.77 4.00
N THR A 15 -11.97 16.84 3.71
CA THR A 15 -10.58 16.81 3.24
C THR A 15 -9.56 16.69 4.37
N ASN A 16 -9.89 17.20 5.56
CA ASN A 16 -8.99 17.25 6.70
C ASN A 16 -9.78 17.33 8.01
N GLY A 17 -10.53 16.26 8.30
CA GLY A 17 -11.23 16.12 9.56
C GLY A 17 -10.26 15.84 10.70
N TYR A 18 -10.45 16.53 11.83
CA TYR A 18 -9.70 16.30 13.04
C TYR A 18 -10.65 16.22 14.23
N ALA A 19 -10.47 15.23 15.07
CA ALA A 19 -11.20 15.10 16.33
C ALA A 19 -10.31 14.54 17.44
N VAL A 20 -10.56 14.98 18.65
CA VAL A 20 -10.02 14.38 19.87
C VAL A 20 -11.18 13.72 20.62
N VAL A 21 -11.01 12.47 20.96
CA VAL A 21 -12.02 11.71 21.71
C VAL A 21 -11.43 11.18 23.02
N ASP A 22 -12.26 11.14 24.05
CA ASP A 22 -11.92 10.60 25.35
C ASP A 22 -11.95 9.05 25.37
N ARG A 23 -11.72 8.44 26.52
CA ARG A 23 -11.78 6.99 26.72
C ARG A 23 -13.15 6.37 26.47
N ASN A 24 -14.22 7.17 26.54
CA ASN A 24 -15.59 6.76 26.28
C ASN A 24 -15.97 7.02 24.82
N PHE A 25 -15.00 7.38 23.97
CA PHE A 25 -15.22 7.78 22.58
C PHE A 25 -16.10 9.01 22.37
N SER A 26 -16.25 9.85 23.41
CA SER A 26 -16.94 11.12 23.31
C SER A 26 -16.02 12.17 22.68
N ILE A 27 -16.53 12.95 21.74
CA ILE A 27 -15.78 14.01 21.08
C ILE A 27 -15.55 15.15 22.07
N VAL A 28 -14.30 15.35 22.44
CA VAL A 28 -13.85 16.45 23.30
C VAL A 28 -13.70 17.73 22.49
N THR A 29 -13.11 17.62 21.32
CA THR A 29 -12.95 18.73 20.36
C THR A 29 -12.86 18.18 18.94
N ALA A 30 -13.27 18.99 17.98
CA ALA A 30 -13.10 18.68 16.56
C ALA A 30 -12.94 20.00 15.79
N ASN A 31 -12.40 19.90 14.57
CA ASN A 31 -12.31 21.04 13.67
C ASN A 31 -13.64 21.29 12.92
N GLU A 32 -13.74 22.45 12.30
CA GLU A 32 -14.93 22.86 11.54
C GLU A 32 -15.32 21.86 10.43
N PRO A 33 -14.40 21.37 9.58
CA PRO A 33 -14.72 20.35 8.58
C PRO A 33 -15.38 19.08 9.17
N MET A 34 -14.92 18.65 10.34
CA MET A 34 -15.48 17.48 11.02
C MET A 34 -16.90 17.74 11.52
N TYR A 35 -17.16 18.92 12.11
CA TYR A 35 -18.49 19.29 12.54
C TYR A 35 -19.49 19.41 11.37
N LEU A 36 -19.05 19.99 10.26
CA LEU A 36 -19.87 20.12 9.05
C LEU A 36 -20.20 18.75 8.45
N PHE A 37 -19.20 17.86 8.37
CA PHE A 37 -19.39 16.50 7.84
C PHE A 37 -20.41 15.70 8.65
N LEU A 38 -20.29 15.73 9.97
CA LEU A 38 -21.16 14.98 10.87
C LEU A 38 -22.50 15.67 11.16
N GLY A 39 -22.62 16.96 10.88
CA GLY A 39 -23.81 17.76 11.23
C GLY A 39 -24.04 17.90 12.73
N MET A 40 -22.96 17.98 13.52
CA MET A 40 -23.03 17.85 14.97
C MET A 40 -22.83 19.14 15.74
N SER A 41 -23.47 19.18 16.91
CA SER A 41 -23.16 20.08 18.03
C SER A 41 -22.28 19.34 19.07
N LYS A 42 -21.63 20.09 19.97
CA LYS A 42 -20.77 19.55 21.04
C LYS A 42 -21.46 18.44 21.86
N HIS A 43 -20.71 17.42 22.28
CA HIS A 43 -21.09 16.26 23.11
C HIS A 43 -21.70 15.06 22.37
N TYR A 44 -21.04 14.62 21.34
CA TYR A 44 -21.45 13.45 20.56
C TYR A 44 -20.41 12.34 20.69
N SER A 45 -20.87 11.09 20.72
CA SER A 45 -19.95 9.97 20.62
C SER A 45 -19.55 9.73 19.17
N ILE A 46 -18.27 9.58 18.90
CA ILE A 46 -17.79 9.23 17.55
C ILE A 46 -18.42 7.92 17.06
N MET A 47 -18.80 7.03 17.99
CA MET A 47 -19.46 5.75 17.70
C MET A 47 -20.80 5.91 17.00
N ASP A 48 -21.54 7.00 17.30
CA ASP A 48 -22.83 7.27 16.64
C ASP A 48 -22.68 7.65 15.16
N ALA A 49 -21.46 8.03 14.77
CA ALA A 49 -21.14 8.33 13.38
C ALA A 49 -20.58 7.10 12.62
N ILE A 50 -20.02 6.12 13.31
CA ILE A 50 -19.47 4.92 12.69
C ILE A 50 -20.60 3.95 12.31
N HIS A 51 -20.49 3.33 11.14
CA HIS A 51 -21.43 2.30 10.72
C HIS A 51 -21.37 1.09 11.65
N GLN A 52 -22.52 0.54 12.03
CA GLN A 52 -22.63 -0.52 13.04
C GLN A 52 -21.68 -1.70 12.82
N VAL A 53 -21.45 -2.11 11.58
CA VAL A 53 -20.57 -3.23 11.24
C VAL A 53 -19.08 -2.91 11.50
N ASP A 54 -18.70 -1.63 11.50
CA ASP A 54 -17.30 -1.20 11.61
C ASP A 54 -16.92 -0.79 13.05
N ILE A 55 -17.90 -0.78 13.99
CA ILE A 55 -17.70 -0.34 15.38
C ILE A 55 -16.72 -1.25 16.13
N ASP A 56 -16.92 -2.55 16.05
CA ASP A 56 -16.10 -3.52 16.79
C ASP A 56 -14.64 -3.45 16.33
N ASP A 57 -14.41 -3.38 15.01
CA ASP A 57 -13.07 -3.22 14.43
C ASP A 57 -12.39 -1.91 14.89
N PHE A 58 -13.17 -0.82 14.96
CA PHE A 58 -12.66 0.46 15.43
C PHE A 58 -12.25 0.40 16.91
N ILE A 59 -13.09 -0.19 17.76
CA ILE A 59 -12.82 -0.37 19.18
C ILE A 59 -11.58 -1.23 19.39
N ASP A 60 -11.44 -2.34 18.67
CA ASP A 60 -10.30 -3.24 18.76
C ASP A 60 -9.00 -2.55 18.37
N VAL A 61 -9.02 -1.77 17.29
CA VAL A 61 -7.87 -0.97 16.88
C VAL A 61 -7.53 0.05 17.95
N ALA A 62 -8.50 0.84 18.43
CA ALA A 62 -8.29 1.89 19.42
C ALA A 62 -7.74 1.36 20.75
N ASN A 63 -8.26 0.21 21.21
CA ASN A 63 -7.81 -0.43 22.44
C ASN A 63 -6.42 -1.09 22.30
N SER A 64 -6.08 -1.59 21.13
CA SER A 64 -4.76 -2.21 20.86
C SER A 64 -3.61 -1.22 20.78
N LEU A 65 -3.90 0.08 20.61
CA LEU A 65 -2.87 1.11 20.45
C LEU A 65 -2.14 1.38 21.75
N ARG A 66 -0.81 1.48 21.67
CA ARG A 66 0.05 2.02 22.72
C ARG A 66 0.23 3.54 22.51
N PRO A 67 0.44 4.32 23.58
CA PRO A 67 0.73 5.74 23.45
C PRO A 67 1.86 6.04 22.46
N GLY A 68 1.64 7.01 21.59
CA GLY A 68 2.58 7.42 20.53
C GLY A 68 2.59 6.51 19.29
N ILE A 69 1.76 5.48 19.23
CA ILE A 69 1.61 4.65 18.03
C ILE A 69 0.40 5.11 17.24
N LYS A 70 0.61 5.29 15.95
CA LYS A 70 -0.41 5.65 14.98
C LYS A 70 -0.83 4.42 14.17
N LYS A 71 -2.12 4.30 13.89
CA LYS A 71 -2.69 3.24 13.07
C LYS A 71 -3.76 3.81 12.15
N SER A 72 -3.80 3.38 10.91
CA SER A 72 -4.81 3.79 9.94
C SER A 72 -5.79 2.67 9.68
N MET A 73 -7.06 3.03 9.53
CA MET A 73 -8.10 2.10 9.12
C MET A 73 -9.13 2.79 8.22
N CYS A 74 -9.85 1.99 7.45
CA CYS A 74 -10.93 2.46 6.60
C CYS A 74 -12.27 2.01 7.18
N ILE A 75 -13.16 2.94 7.45
CA ILE A 75 -14.48 2.69 8.01
C ILE A 75 -15.55 3.53 7.30
N ARG A 76 -16.80 3.16 7.49
CA ARG A 76 -17.94 3.95 7.02
C ARG A 76 -18.38 4.91 8.10
N MET A 77 -18.44 6.20 7.78
CA MET A 77 -18.96 7.21 8.68
C MET A 77 -20.19 7.89 8.10
N ARG A 78 -21.15 8.16 8.98
CA ARG A 78 -22.43 8.82 8.65
C ARG A 78 -22.21 10.31 8.49
N ARG A 79 -22.76 10.87 7.42
CA ARG A 79 -22.81 12.31 7.16
C ARG A 79 -24.06 12.95 7.72
N ILE A 80 -24.10 14.28 7.67
CA ILE A 80 -25.25 15.10 8.05
C ILE A 80 -26.55 14.71 7.31
N ASP A 81 -26.44 14.23 6.07
CA ASP A 81 -27.57 13.78 5.25
C ASP A 81 -28.00 12.32 5.54
N ASN A 82 -27.45 11.71 6.58
CA ASN A 82 -27.60 10.30 6.96
C ASN A 82 -27.05 9.29 5.95
N SER A 83 -26.37 9.71 4.90
CA SER A 83 -25.62 8.79 4.02
C SER A 83 -24.34 8.33 4.70
N TYR A 84 -23.82 7.17 4.29
CA TYR A 84 -22.52 6.70 4.74
C TYR A 84 -21.44 6.96 3.69
N ARG A 85 -20.28 7.37 4.16
CA ARG A 85 -19.09 7.54 3.35
C ARG A 85 -17.96 6.69 3.90
N TRP A 86 -17.16 6.14 3.00
CA TRP A 86 -15.90 5.54 3.36
C TRP A 86 -14.90 6.63 3.69
N VAL A 87 -14.32 6.55 4.86
CA VAL A 87 -13.27 7.46 5.33
C VAL A 87 -12.05 6.67 5.78
N ILE A 88 -10.88 7.26 5.58
CA ILE A 88 -9.66 6.81 6.24
C ILE A 88 -9.57 7.54 7.57
N VAL A 89 -9.40 6.77 8.64
CA VAL A 89 -9.18 7.29 9.99
C VAL A 89 -7.80 6.90 10.45
N ASP A 90 -6.95 7.88 10.63
CA ASP A 90 -5.67 7.74 11.33
C ASP A 90 -5.91 7.95 12.82
N ILE A 91 -5.60 6.96 13.63
CA ILE A 91 -5.83 6.94 15.07
C ILE A 91 -4.48 6.98 15.79
N GLU A 92 -4.28 7.95 16.66
CA GLU A 92 -3.11 8.03 17.52
C GLU A 92 -3.53 8.12 18.99
N LYS A 93 -3.01 7.23 19.83
CA LYS A 93 -3.24 7.29 21.28
C LYS A 93 -2.22 8.19 21.95
N LYS A 94 -2.70 9.15 22.74
CA LYS A 94 -1.86 10.09 23.49
C LYS A 94 -2.19 10.08 24.98
N VAL A 95 -1.23 10.53 25.78
CA VAL A 95 -1.36 10.67 27.22
C VAL A 95 -1.20 12.15 27.58
N ILE A 96 -2.04 12.67 28.45
CA ILE A 96 -1.91 14.04 28.95
C ILE A 96 -0.75 14.07 29.97
N PRO A 97 0.30 14.89 29.71
CA PRO A 97 1.38 15.05 30.69
C PRO A 97 0.85 15.64 32.02
N ASN A 98 1.33 15.12 33.15
CA ASN A 98 1.06 15.65 34.50
C ASN A 98 -0.36 15.41 35.06
N THR A 99 -1.17 14.54 34.48
CA THR A 99 -2.40 14.06 35.09
C THR A 99 -2.34 12.54 35.23
N ASP A 100 -3.04 11.96 36.22
CA ASP A 100 -3.11 10.51 36.44
C ASP A 100 -3.59 9.79 35.15
N SER A 101 -2.64 9.54 34.23
CA SER A 101 -2.78 8.66 33.04
C SER A 101 -4.05 8.85 32.21
N SER A 102 -4.53 10.09 32.03
CA SER A 102 -5.66 10.35 31.13
C SER A 102 -5.23 10.16 29.67
N GLU A 103 -5.63 9.04 29.08
CA GLU A 103 -5.41 8.76 27.66
C GLU A 103 -6.56 9.37 26.84
N TYR A 104 -6.24 9.80 25.63
CA TYR A 104 -7.18 10.23 24.61
C TYR A 104 -6.74 9.75 23.23
N LEU A 105 -7.64 9.79 22.26
CA LEU A 105 -7.32 9.47 20.88
C LEU A 105 -7.39 10.74 20.03
N GLU A 106 -6.39 10.97 19.23
CA GLU A 106 -6.44 11.90 18.12
C GLU A 106 -6.82 11.16 16.85
N LEU A 107 -7.83 11.67 16.16
CA LEU A 107 -8.37 11.12 14.93
C LEU A 107 -8.15 12.12 13.80
N HIS A 108 -7.47 11.70 12.75
CA HIS A 108 -7.42 12.43 11.48
C HIS A 108 -8.25 11.65 10.47
N ILE A 109 -9.24 12.32 9.89
CA ILE A 109 -10.28 11.67 9.09
C ILE A 109 -10.36 12.32 7.72
N SER A 110 -10.29 11.51 6.67
CA SER A 110 -10.35 11.97 5.28
C SER A 110 -11.35 11.14 4.48
N ASP A 111 -12.23 11.82 3.74
CA ASP A 111 -13.16 11.17 2.81
C ASP A 111 -12.38 10.56 1.64
N VAL A 112 -12.66 9.32 1.39
CA VAL A 112 -12.02 8.52 0.36
C VAL A 112 -12.29 9.05 -1.04
N LEU A 113 -13.51 9.51 -1.32
CA LEU A 113 -13.84 10.06 -2.63
C LEU A 113 -13.06 11.33 -2.92
N VAL A 114 -12.86 12.17 -1.90
CA VAL A 114 -12.07 13.40 -2.03
C VAL A 114 -10.61 13.09 -2.35
N ILE A 115 -10.00 12.14 -1.64
CA ILE A 115 -8.64 11.69 -1.93
C ILE A 115 -8.56 11.17 -3.38
N ARG A 116 -9.55 10.40 -3.81
CA ARG A 116 -9.64 9.87 -5.17
C ARG A 116 -9.74 10.99 -6.22
N GLU A 117 -10.59 12.00 -5.99
CA GLU A 117 -10.73 13.12 -6.92
C GLU A 117 -9.49 14.02 -6.95
N LEU A 118 -8.86 14.27 -5.80
CA LEU A 118 -7.57 14.97 -5.72
C LEU A 118 -6.48 14.23 -6.49
N ASN A 119 -6.41 12.91 -6.32
CA ASN A 119 -5.45 12.09 -7.06
C ASN A 119 -5.73 12.12 -8.56
N LYS A 120 -6.99 12.09 -9.01
CA LYS A 120 -7.34 12.27 -10.43
C LYS A 120 -6.91 13.64 -10.95
N LYS A 121 -7.22 14.73 -10.22
CA LYS A 121 -6.80 16.08 -10.61
C LYS A 121 -5.28 16.19 -10.71
N LEU A 122 -4.56 15.62 -9.74
CA LEU A 122 -3.10 15.57 -9.74
C LEU A 122 -2.56 14.80 -10.95
N GLN A 123 -3.16 13.65 -11.26
CA GLN A 123 -2.81 12.86 -12.45
C GLN A 123 -3.07 13.62 -13.75
N HIS A 124 -4.18 14.36 -13.85
CA HIS A 124 -4.45 15.22 -15.00
C HIS A 124 -3.44 16.36 -15.12
N GLN A 125 -3.07 17.00 -14.01
CA GLN A 125 -2.04 18.03 -14.02
C GLN A 125 -0.67 17.47 -14.43
N ILE A 126 -0.28 16.32 -13.88
CA ILE A 126 0.95 15.62 -14.26
C ILE A 126 0.92 15.26 -15.76
N LYS A 127 -0.21 14.80 -16.31
CA LYS A 127 -0.36 14.56 -17.75
C LYS A 127 -0.26 15.84 -18.57
N ALA A 128 -0.84 16.95 -18.11
CA ALA A 128 -0.74 18.24 -18.81
C ALA A 128 0.70 18.78 -18.85
N PHE A 129 1.42 18.74 -17.72
CA PHE A 129 2.86 19.10 -17.66
C PHE A 129 3.72 18.20 -18.56
N LYS A 130 3.33 16.93 -18.75
CA LYS A 130 4.05 15.98 -19.61
C LYS A 130 3.86 16.25 -21.09
N ASN A 131 2.66 16.66 -21.49
CA ASN A 131 2.37 16.99 -22.91
C ASN A 131 3.12 18.25 -23.38
N GLU A 132 3.63 19.08 -22.46
CA GLU A 132 4.44 20.26 -22.80
C GLU A 132 5.95 19.93 -22.89
N THR A 133 6.40 18.77 -22.45
CA THR A 133 7.85 18.49 -22.34
C THR A 133 8.37 17.29 -23.13
N ASP A 134 7.56 16.36 -23.65
CA ASP A 134 8.05 15.33 -24.59
C ASP A 134 6.93 14.38 -25.06
N GLU A 135 6.79 14.24 -26.37
CA GLU A 135 5.82 13.35 -27.04
C GLU A 135 6.13 11.84 -26.90
N ASN A 136 7.05 11.41 -26.06
CA ASN A 136 7.39 9.97 -25.96
C ASN A 136 8.08 9.52 -24.67
N LYS A 137 7.51 9.79 -23.50
CA LYS A 137 7.92 9.02 -22.32
C LYS A 137 6.70 8.61 -21.48
N ASN A 138 6.26 7.38 -21.71
CA ASN A 138 5.55 6.63 -20.68
C ASN A 138 6.36 6.78 -19.39
N PHE A 139 5.78 7.37 -18.36
CA PHE A 139 6.43 7.47 -17.07
C PHE A 139 6.62 6.05 -16.54
N LEU A 140 7.80 5.54 -16.72
CA LEU A 140 8.25 4.34 -16.07
C LEU A 140 8.56 4.74 -14.62
N ILE A 141 7.60 4.55 -13.74
CA ILE A 141 7.83 4.50 -12.30
C ILE A 141 8.84 3.38 -12.03
N THR A 142 8.87 2.40 -12.92
CA THR A 142 9.74 1.21 -12.89
C THR A 142 10.93 1.38 -13.80
N GLN A 143 12.05 0.79 -13.39
CA GLN A 143 13.31 0.78 -14.14
C GLN A 143 13.39 -0.45 -15.07
N PRO A 144 14.17 -0.40 -16.16
CA PRO A 144 14.46 -1.58 -16.96
C PRO A 144 15.29 -2.60 -16.14
N GLU A 145 15.21 -3.88 -16.50
CA GLU A 145 15.92 -4.95 -15.80
C GLU A 145 17.45 -4.71 -15.73
N SER A 146 18.04 -4.08 -16.76
CA SER A 146 19.44 -3.69 -16.77
C SER A 146 19.84 -2.76 -15.62
N ALA A 147 18.96 -1.82 -15.27
CA ALA A 147 19.19 -0.90 -14.15
C ALA A 147 19.14 -1.62 -12.79
N ILE A 148 18.33 -2.67 -12.67
CA ILE A 148 18.31 -3.53 -11.47
C ILE A 148 19.65 -4.25 -11.31
N LYS A 149 20.18 -4.81 -12.41
CA LYS A 149 21.49 -5.46 -12.39
C LYS A 149 22.62 -4.49 -12.04
N GLU A 150 22.61 -3.31 -12.64
CA GLU A 150 23.56 -2.23 -12.34
C GLU A 150 23.50 -1.77 -10.89
N PHE A 151 22.29 -1.59 -10.35
CA PHE A 151 22.09 -1.29 -8.93
C PHE A 151 22.72 -2.35 -8.03
N CYS A 152 22.51 -3.63 -8.33
CA CYS A 152 23.09 -4.71 -7.56
C CYS A 152 24.63 -4.68 -7.63
N ILE A 153 25.22 -4.59 -8.82
CA ILE A 153 26.68 -4.53 -9.03
C ILE A 153 27.28 -3.36 -8.26
N LYS A 154 26.73 -2.15 -8.44
CA LYS A 154 27.21 -0.95 -7.76
C LYS A 154 27.22 -1.07 -6.23
N ASN A 155 26.18 -1.67 -5.64
CA ASN A 155 26.11 -1.85 -4.20
C ASN A 155 27.06 -2.94 -3.70
N ILE A 156 27.25 -4.03 -4.47
CA ILE A 156 28.19 -5.10 -4.13
C ILE A 156 29.64 -4.60 -4.20
N GLU A 157 29.97 -3.78 -5.20
CA GLU A 157 31.30 -3.18 -5.35
C GLU A 157 31.60 -2.13 -4.26
N ALA A 158 30.57 -1.41 -3.82
CA ALA A 158 30.70 -0.37 -2.79
C ALA A 158 30.88 -0.93 -1.38
N ASP A 159 30.36 -2.13 -1.09
CA ASP A 159 30.41 -2.75 0.23
C ASP A 159 30.62 -4.26 0.11
N ASN A 160 31.77 -4.74 0.57
CA ASN A 160 32.12 -6.18 0.58
C ASN A 160 31.16 -7.02 1.45
N ASN A 161 30.44 -6.41 2.39
CA ASN A 161 29.46 -7.06 3.24
C ASN A 161 28.02 -6.79 2.76
N CYS A 162 27.87 -6.35 1.52
CA CYS A 162 26.56 -6.05 0.95
C CYS A 162 25.60 -7.24 1.03
N GLU A 163 24.44 -7.02 1.60
CA GLU A 163 23.34 -7.96 1.61
C GLU A 163 22.19 -7.42 0.73
N LEU A 164 21.79 -8.20 -0.27
CA LEU A 164 20.68 -7.87 -1.18
C LEU A 164 19.64 -8.98 -1.19
N SER A 165 18.38 -8.59 -1.22
CA SER A 165 17.29 -9.48 -1.61
C SER A 165 16.79 -9.10 -3.00
N LEU A 166 16.77 -10.09 -3.89
CA LEU A 166 16.21 -10.01 -5.23
C LEU A 166 14.87 -10.75 -5.22
N ILE A 167 13.83 -10.08 -5.66
CA ILE A 167 12.45 -10.57 -5.56
C ILE A 167 11.80 -10.47 -6.94
N TYR A 168 11.25 -11.58 -7.45
CA TYR A 168 10.35 -11.59 -8.59
C TYR A 168 8.92 -11.73 -8.10
N LEU A 169 8.06 -10.85 -8.59
CA LEU A 169 6.65 -10.80 -8.23
C LEU A 169 5.83 -10.85 -9.52
N GLU A 170 4.89 -11.76 -9.58
CA GLU A 170 3.95 -11.89 -10.70
C GLU A 170 2.51 -11.98 -10.19
N VAL A 171 1.58 -11.33 -10.88
CA VAL A 171 0.14 -11.48 -10.63
C VAL A 171 -0.32 -12.80 -11.21
N ASP A 172 -0.96 -13.64 -10.39
CA ASP A 172 -1.38 -14.99 -10.79
C ASP A 172 -2.61 -15.01 -11.69
N ASN A 173 -3.57 -14.11 -11.45
CA ASN A 173 -4.88 -14.09 -12.12
C ASN A 173 -4.98 -13.03 -13.23
N LEU A 174 -3.86 -12.70 -13.88
CA LEU A 174 -3.75 -11.65 -14.89
C LEU A 174 -4.71 -11.82 -16.06
N GLU A 175 -4.79 -13.02 -16.65
CA GLU A 175 -5.65 -13.29 -17.80
C GLU A 175 -7.13 -13.11 -17.46
N GLN A 176 -7.54 -13.58 -16.28
CA GLN A 176 -8.90 -13.36 -15.79
C GLN A 176 -9.18 -11.89 -15.55
N PHE A 177 -8.20 -11.16 -14.98
CA PHE A 177 -8.32 -9.73 -14.74
C PHE A 177 -8.46 -8.96 -16.07
N LYS A 178 -7.62 -9.24 -17.07
CA LYS A 178 -7.69 -8.64 -18.41
C LYS A 178 -9.02 -8.92 -19.12
N ALA A 179 -9.58 -10.11 -18.93
CA ALA A 179 -10.83 -10.49 -19.58
C ALA A 179 -12.08 -9.80 -19.00
N THR A 180 -11.98 -9.30 -17.77
CA THR A 180 -13.13 -8.75 -17.01
C THR A 180 -13.04 -7.24 -16.76
N HIS A 181 -11.91 -6.61 -17.07
CA HIS A 181 -11.65 -5.21 -16.75
C HIS A 181 -11.17 -4.42 -17.97
N THR A 182 -11.41 -3.12 -17.94
CA THR A 182 -11.00 -2.19 -18.99
C THR A 182 -9.50 -1.85 -18.90
N ASP A 183 -8.94 -1.33 -20.00
CA ASP A 183 -7.55 -0.87 -20.03
C ASP A 183 -7.27 0.24 -18.98
N ASP A 184 -8.25 1.11 -18.73
CA ASP A 184 -8.12 2.15 -17.70
C ASP A 184 -8.04 1.56 -16.29
N GLU A 185 -8.79 0.50 -16.00
CA GLU A 185 -8.72 -0.22 -14.72
C GLU A 185 -7.40 -0.96 -14.59
N PHE A 186 -6.95 -1.58 -15.67
CA PHE A 186 -5.64 -2.20 -15.75
C PHE A 186 -4.51 -1.21 -15.41
N HIS A 187 -4.53 -0.02 -16.02
CA HIS A 187 -3.54 1.02 -15.73
C HIS A 187 -3.59 1.52 -14.28
N ARG A 188 -4.79 1.65 -13.71
CA ARG A 188 -4.94 2.05 -12.30
C ARG A 188 -4.36 1.01 -11.35
N ILE A 189 -4.64 -0.26 -11.56
CA ILE A 189 -4.12 -1.34 -10.72
C ILE A 189 -2.61 -1.45 -10.87
N THR A 190 -2.07 -1.34 -12.08
CA THR A 190 -0.63 -1.28 -12.33
C THR A 190 0.01 -0.17 -11.50
N TYR A 191 -0.55 1.05 -11.57
CA TYR A 191 -0.06 2.18 -10.79
C TYR A 191 -0.09 1.91 -9.27
N VAL A 192 -1.17 1.36 -8.76
CA VAL A 192 -1.33 1.04 -7.34
C VAL A 192 -0.28 0.03 -6.88
N ILE A 193 -0.03 -1.02 -7.66
CA ILE A 193 0.99 -2.02 -7.36
C ILE A 193 2.37 -1.38 -7.31
N GLU A 194 2.73 -0.63 -8.36
CA GLU A 194 4.04 0.00 -8.49
C GLU A 194 4.28 1.06 -7.40
N ASP A 195 3.33 1.94 -7.15
CA ASP A 195 3.40 2.97 -6.10
C ASP A 195 3.54 2.35 -4.70
N THR A 196 2.77 1.29 -4.42
CA THR A 196 2.85 0.58 -3.15
C THR A 196 4.22 -0.06 -2.93
N ILE A 197 4.77 -0.70 -3.96
CA ILE A 197 6.11 -1.32 -3.88
C ILE A 197 7.18 -0.24 -3.72
N LEU A 198 7.12 0.84 -4.51
CA LEU A 198 8.09 1.94 -4.44
C LEU A 198 8.13 2.58 -3.05
N LYS A 199 6.98 2.82 -2.44
CA LYS A 199 6.89 3.34 -1.07
C LYS A 199 7.48 2.37 -0.04
N ALA A 200 7.32 1.07 -0.25
CA ALA A 200 7.85 0.05 0.67
C ALA A 200 9.35 -0.14 0.55
N ILE A 201 9.93 -0.04 -0.66
CA ILE A 201 11.37 -0.17 -0.87
C ILE A 201 12.14 1.10 -0.50
N ASP A 202 11.49 2.28 -0.67
CA ASP A 202 12.07 3.58 -0.37
C ASP A 202 13.42 3.80 -1.08
N ASP A 203 14.38 4.49 -0.47
CA ASP A 203 15.76 4.68 -1.00
C ASP A 203 16.64 3.42 -0.91
N ARG A 204 16.14 2.35 -0.28
CA ARG A 204 16.86 1.09 -0.09
C ARG A 204 16.89 0.18 -1.30
N GLY A 205 16.08 0.45 -2.31
CA GLY A 205 15.94 -0.47 -3.42
C GLY A 205 15.52 0.15 -4.73
N LEU A 206 15.39 -0.72 -5.73
CA LEU A 206 14.86 -0.38 -7.05
C LEU A 206 13.75 -1.36 -7.45
N LEU A 207 12.75 -0.83 -8.16
CA LEU A 207 11.68 -1.58 -8.79
C LEU A 207 11.90 -1.60 -10.30
N GLY A 208 11.93 -2.79 -10.89
CA GLY A 208 11.95 -3.00 -12.33
C GLY A 208 10.68 -3.69 -12.79
N ARG A 209 10.25 -3.39 -14.00
CA ARG A 209 9.15 -4.06 -14.69
C ARG A 209 9.72 -4.98 -15.75
N LEU A 210 9.35 -6.26 -15.71
CA LEU A 210 9.79 -7.26 -16.68
C LEU A 210 8.77 -7.41 -17.81
N ASP A 211 7.48 -7.33 -17.46
CA ASP A 211 6.34 -7.50 -18.37
C ASP A 211 5.08 -6.96 -17.68
N ASP A 212 3.91 -7.09 -18.30
CA ASP A 212 2.65 -6.76 -17.67
C ASP A 212 2.48 -7.54 -16.36
N PHE A 213 2.34 -6.80 -15.24
CA PHE A 213 2.20 -7.33 -13.88
C PHE A 213 3.31 -8.32 -13.46
N LYS A 214 4.49 -8.19 -14.06
CA LYS A 214 5.70 -8.93 -13.67
C LYS A 214 6.78 -7.94 -13.26
N TYR A 215 7.21 -8.03 -12.03
CA TYR A 215 8.12 -7.08 -11.42
C TYR A 215 9.35 -7.77 -10.85
N THR A 216 10.45 -7.03 -10.85
CA THR A 216 11.67 -7.39 -10.12
C THR A 216 12.00 -6.28 -9.13
N ILE A 217 12.39 -6.68 -7.93
CA ILE A 217 12.77 -5.75 -6.86
C ILE A 217 14.16 -6.14 -6.39
N ALA A 218 15.07 -5.18 -6.33
CA ALA A 218 16.34 -5.32 -5.62
C ALA A 218 16.33 -4.43 -4.39
N ILE A 219 16.56 -4.98 -3.20
CA ILE A 219 16.49 -4.22 -1.95
C ILE A 219 17.62 -4.59 -1.01
N LYS A 220 18.22 -3.57 -0.36
CA LYS A 220 19.31 -3.69 0.63
C LYS A 220 18.79 -3.92 2.04
N ASN A 221 19.61 -4.57 2.86
CA ASN A 221 19.44 -4.67 4.32
C ASN A 221 18.18 -5.41 4.80
N ILE A 222 17.56 -6.21 3.93
CA ILE A 222 16.40 -7.06 4.24
C ILE A 222 16.70 -8.54 3.93
N ASN A 223 17.93 -8.98 4.17
CA ASN A 223 18.35 -10.36 3.84
C ASN A 223 17.93 -11.39 4.90
N LYS A 224 17.70 -10.98 6.14
CA LYS A 224 17.23 -11.88 7.21
C LYS A 224 15.79 -12.34 6.94
N GLU A 225 15.56 -13.64 7.00
CA GLU A 225 14.27 -14.25 6.63
C GLU A 225 13.06 -13.61 7.34
N VAL A 226 13.19 -13.29 8.63
CA VAL A 226 12.11 -12.65 9.42
C VAL A 226 11.77 -11.27 8.87
N LYS A 227 12.78 -10.45 8.56
CA LYS A 227 12.57 -9.11 7.97
C LYS A 227 11.97 -9.20 6.56
N LEU A 228 12.47 -10.16 5.78
CA LEU A 228 11.99 -10.39 4.42
C LEU A 228 10.54 -10.85 4.41
N ARG A 229 10.16 -11.77 5.29
CA ARG A 229 8.75 -12.20 5.45
C ARG A 229 7.85 -11.04 5.83
N ALA A 230 8.24 -10.24 6.81
CA ALA A 230 7.47 -9.07 7.24
C ALA A 230 7.29 -8.04 6.10
N PHE A 231 8.35 -7.81 5.32
CA PHE A 231 8.32 -6.92 4.16
C PHE A 231 7.36 -7.43 3.07
N LEU A 232 7.41 -8.72 2.74
CA LEU A 232 6.54 -9.32 1.72
C LEU A 232 5.07 -9.32 2.14
N GLU A 233 4.77 -9.67 3.40
CA GLU A 233 3.41 -9.61 3.93
C GLU A 233 2.88 -8.17 3.97
N HIS A 234 3.73 -7.21 4.32
CA HIS A 234 3.36 -5.79 4.26
C HIS A 234 2.96 -5.38 2.84
N ILE A 235 3.79 -5.65 1.83
CA ILE A 235 3.50 -5.32 0.43
C ILE A 235 2.20 -5.99 -0.03
N ARG A 236 2.05 -7.30 0.19
CA ARG A 236 0.86 -8.05 -0.23
C ARG A 236 -0.41 -7.47 0.40
N THR A 237 -0.37 -7.20 1.70
CA THR A 237 -1.50 -6.63 2.43
C THR A 237 -1.85 -5.24 1.92
N GLN A 238 -0.85 -4.37 1.73
CA GLN A 238 -1.08 -3.00 1.26
C GLN A 238 -1.62 -2.99 -0.18
N ILE A 239 -1.07 -3.80 -1.10
CA ILE A 239 -1.59 -3.88 -2.46
C ILE A 239 -3.03 -4.40 -2.46
N SER A 240 -3.31 -5.51 -1.75
CA SER A 240 -4.66 -6.05 -1.65
C SER A 240 -5.65 -5.03 -1.08
N TRP A 241 -5.24 -4.31 -0.05
CA TRP A 241 -6.06 -3.27 0.56
C TRP A 241 -6.33 -2.10 -0.40
N HIS A 242 -5.29 -1.57 -1.05
CA HIS A 242 -5.43 -0.47 -2.00
C HIS A 242 -6.25 -0.87 -3.24
N CYS A 243 -6.10 -2.11 -3.74
CA CYS A 243 -6.89 -2.59 -4.86
C CYS A 243 -8.37 -2.72 -4.50
N LYS A 244 -8.68 -3.35 -3.37
CA LYS A 244 -10.06 -3.48 -2.86
C LYS A 244 -10.71 -2.14 -2.52
N PHE A 245 -9.89 -1.15 -2.24
CA PHE A 245 -10.32 0.20 -2.01
C PHE A 245 -10.80 0.90 -3.30
N ILE A 246 -10.20 0.58 -4.45
CA ILE A 246 -10.66 1.05 -5.76
C ILE A 246 -11.98 0.37 -6.12
N ASP A 247 -12.03 -0.95 -6.00
CA ASP A 247 -13.22 -1.76 -6.17
C ASP A 247 -13.12 -3.01 -5.29
N PRO A 248 -14.12 -3.31 -4.44
CA PRO A 248 -14.12 -4.49 -3.56
C PRO A 248 -14.00 -5.83 -4.31
N SER A 249 -14.33 -5.87 -5.60
CA SER A 249 -14.19 -7.07 -6.44
C SER A 249 -12.75 -7.34 -6.88
N TYR A 250 -11.84 -6.36 -6.74
CA TYR A 250 -10.45 -6.51 -7.15
C TYR A 250 -9.70 -7.42 -6.18
N ASN A 251 -9.58 -8.68 -6.56
CA ASN A 251 -8.79 -9.68 -5.85
C ASN A 251 -7.50 -9.95 -6.61
N ILE A 252 -6.43 -9.24 -6.24
CA ILE A 252 -5.10 -9.40 -6.87
C ILE A 252 -4.27 -10.38 -6.04
N GLU A 253 -3.87 -11.46 -6.65
CA GLU A 253 -3.06 -12.52 -6.06
C GLU A 253 -1.66 -12.54 -6.67
N PHE A 254 -0.65 -12.86 -5.84
CA PHE A 254 0.76 -12.80 -6.24
C PHE A 254 1.48 -14.09 -5.96
N SER A 255 2.20 -14.59 -6.95
CA SER A 255 3.31 -15.52 -6.76
C SER A 255 4.62 -14.76 -6.68
N ILE A 256 5.44 -15.06 -5.67
CA ILE A 256 6.68 -14.35 -5.41
C ILE A 256 7.82 -15.33 -5.22
N GLY A 257 8.90 -15.16 -6.00
CA GLY A 257 10.17 -15.87 -5.85
C GLY A 257 11.23 -14.94 -5.28
N ILE A 258 12.05 -15.44 -4.35
CA ILE A 258 13.08 -14.64 -3.68
C ILE A 258 14.42 -15.35 -3.68
N GLY A 259 15.47 -14.62 -4.09
CA GLY A 259 16.87 -14.99 -3.94
C GLY A 259 17.62 -13.95 -3.12
N ARG A 260 18.68 -14.39 -2.43
CA ARG A 260 19.45 -13.54 -1.52
C ARG A 260 20.92 -13.57 -1.88
N TYR A 261 21.53 -12.40 -1.96
CA TYR A 261 22.97 -12.24 -2.09
C TYR A 261 23.57 -11.91 -0.71
N PRO A 262 24.66 -12.54 -0.27
CA PRO A 262 25.41 -13.61 -0.96
C PRO A 262 24.89 -15.04 -0.65
N ASP A 263 23.86 -15.24 0.17
CA ASP A 263 23.38 -16.54 0.67
C ASP A 263 23.10 -17.56 -0.45
N ASN A 264 22.57 -17.10 -1.58
CA ASN A 264 22.26 -17.95 -2.73
C ASN A 264 23.34 -17.91 -3.82
N GLY A 265 24.52 -17.36 -3.50
CA GLY A 265 25.66 -17.25 -4.40
C GLY A 265 26.11 -15.83 -4.66
N LYS A 266 27.22 -15.67 -5.37
CA LYS A 266 27.80 -14.37 -5.73
C LYS A 266 27.50 -13.97 -7.18
N ASP A 267 27.05 -14.89 -7.99
CA ASP A 267 26.67 -14.66 -9.37
C ASP A 267 25.17 -14.26 -9.43
N LEU A 268 24.91 -13.04 -9.90
CA LEU A 268 23.55 -12.49 -10.01
C LEU A 268 22.70 -13.26 -11.04
N ASP A 269 23.29 -13.75 -12.12
CA ASP A 269 22.56 -14.50 -13.14
C ASP A 269 22.16 -15.89 -12.62
N LEU A 270 22.99 -16.50 -11.78
CA LEU A 270 22.65 -17.74 -11.06
C LEU A 270 21.55 -17.49 -10.02
N ILE A 271 21.62 -16.40 -9.26
CA ILE A 271 20.56 -16.00 -8.31
C ILE A 271 19.25 -15.81 -9.05
N LYS A 272 19.26 -15.17 -10.23
CA LYS A 272 18.09 -15.00 -11.09
C LYS A 272 17.44 -16.33 -11.47
N LYS A 273 18.24 -17.33 -11.89
CA LYS A 273 17.75 -18.69 -12.16
C LYS A 273 17.11 -19.33 -10.92
N LYS A 274 17.69 -19.12 -9.74
CA LYS A 274 17.18 -19.61 -8.45
C LYS A 274 15.85 -18.97 -8.10
N ILE A 275 15.69 -17.66 -8.33
CA ILE A 275 14.42 -16.93 -8.15
C ILE A 275 13.35 -17.46 -9.10
N GLN A 276 13.70 -17.68 -10.37
CA GLN A 276 12.76 -18.22 -11.36
C GLN A 276 12.28 -19.61 -10.96
N LYS A 277 13.13 -20.46 -10.41
CA LYS A 277 12.72 -21.75 -9.85
C LYS A 277 11.76 -21.56 -8.67
N ALA A 278 12.05 -20.62 -7.77
CA ALA A 278 11.21 -20.34 -6.60
C ALA A 278 9.81 -19.84 -7.01
N ILE A 279 9.71 -18.92 -7.96
CA ILE A 279 8.40 -18.40 -8.41
C ILE A 279 7.59 -19.48 -9.15
N ASN A 280 8.23 -20.31 -9.97
CA ASN A 280 7.58 -21.44 -10.63
C ASN A 280 7.01 -22.45 -9.60
N MET A 281 7.75 -22.69 -8.50
CA MET A 281 7.27 -23.50 -7.40
C MET A 281 6.12 -22.86 -6.64
N ALA A 282 6.13 -21.53 -6.47
CA ALA A 282 5.00 -20.81 -5.87
C ALA A 282 3.72 -21.03 -6.68
N ARG A 283 3.82 -20.88 -8.00
CA ARG A 283 2.71 -21.10 -8.95
C ARG A 283 2.22 -22.55 -8.96
N SER A 284 3.14 -23.51 -9.05
CA SER A 284 2.78 -24.94 -9.10
C SER A 284 2.07 -25.43 -7.83
N LYS A 285 2.26 -24.73 -6.71
CA LYS A 285 1.59 -25.01 -5.43
C LYS A 285 0.28 -24.23 -5.26
N GLY A 286 -0.28 -23.68 -6.34
CA GLY A 286 -1.58 -23.00 -6.36
C GLY A 286 -1.51 -21.48 -6.27
N GLY A 287 -0.34 -20.87 -6.45
CA GLY A 287 -0.18 -19.41 -6.45
C GLY A 287 -0.39 -18.76 -5.10
N ASN A 288 -0.57 -17.44 -5.10
CA ASN A 288 -0.85 -16.57 -3.95
C ASN A 288 0.07 -16.79 -2.74
N ARG A 289 1.36 -16.98 -3.01
CA ARG A 289 2.38 -17.27 -1.99
C ARG A 289 3.76 -16.79 -2.40
N TYR A 290 4.65 -16.71 -1.44
CA TYR A 290 6.06 -16.45 -1.69
C TYR A 290 6.93 -17.67 -1.34
N ILE A 291 8.02 -17.84 -2.08
CA ILE A 291 9.05 -18.86 -1.81
C ILE A 291 10.40 -18.18 -1.76
N ILE A 292 11.06 -18.25 -0.61
CA ILE A 292 12.44 -17.86 -0.43
C ILE A 292 13.29 -19.08 -0.85
N TYR A 293 14.13 -18.92 -1.88
CA TYR A 293 14.97 -20.01 -2.35
C TYR A 293 15.93 -20.47 -1.25
N LYS A 294 15.96 -21.80 -1.05
CA LYS A 294 16.89 -22.49 -0.15
C LYS A 294 17.34 -23.75 -0.87
N GLU A 295 18.63 -23.88 -1.11
CA GLU A 295 19.20 -24.95 -1.92
C GLU A 295 18.85 -26.35 -1.38
N PHE A 296 18.95 -26.53 -0.05
CA PHE A 296 18.61 -27.80 0.61
C PHE A 296 17.13 -28.20 0.51
N LEU A 297 16.20 -27.25 0.26
CA LEU A 297 14.77 -27.52 0.09
C LEU A 297 14.35 -27.61 -1.38
N HIS A 298 15.02 -26.84 -2.24
CA HIS A 298 14.58 -26.64 -3.62
C HIS A 298 15.52 -27.27 -4.64
N GLY A 299 16.61 -27.90 -4.19
CA GLY A 299 17.65 -28.51 -5.01
C GLY A 299 18.58 -27.52 -5.69
N GLU A 300 19.76 -27.96 -6.04
CA GLU A 300 20.75 -27.17 -6.76
C GLU A 300 20.27 -26.78 -8.17
N ILE A 301 20.83 -25.72 -8.70
CA ILE A 301 20.77 -25.38 -10.11
C ILE A 301 22.20 -25.55 -10.64
N GLU A 302 22.35 -26.53 -11.50
CA GLU A 302 23.64 -26.78 -12.17
C GLU A 302 23.94 -25.63 -13.13
N ASP A 303 25.13 -25.09 -13.01
CA ASP A 303 25.66 -24.08 -13.92
C ASP A 303 26.27 -24.82 -15.13
N TYR A 304 25.51 -24.94 -16.21
CA TYR A 304 25.98 -25.59 -17.45
C TYR A 304 27.05 -24.78 -18.21
N ASN A 305 27.55 -23.69 -17.65
CA ASN A 305 28.55 -22.78 -18.24
C ASN A 305 29.91 -22.88 -17.54
N LYS A 306 30.33 -24.10 -17.16
CA LYS A 306 31.73 -24.37 -16.81
C LYS A 306 32.42 -25.16 -17.90
#